data_2121bdfab241ac1734181f1d20e521af
#
_entry.id   2121bdfab241ac1734181f1d20e521af
#
_cell.length_a   1.000
_cell.length_b   1.000
_cell.length_c   1.000
_cell.angle_alpha   90.00
_cell.angle_beta   90.00
_cell.angle_gamma   90.00
#
_symmetry.space_group_name_H-M   'P 1'
#
loop_
_entity.id
_entity.type
_entity.pdbx_description
1 polymer ?
#
loop_
_entity_poly.entity_id
_entity_poly.type
_entity_poly.pdbx_seq_one_letter_code
_entity_poly.pdbx_strand_id
1 'polypeptide(L)'
;MSMKTILVPMESHDAMQSALETALLLGRRCDCYIEGFALRWTINEFMVGDAMGGVPLETYREDNAEEAKKAKQIFETFMQQHDVPPATETTESLSFGWLDNASEGESFIGSYGRVFDVIVMKRRDAHSGPMHDRAIESGLFESGRPILLSPPSPPRQIATNVLIAWNCSTEQARAIAL
;
A
#
# COMPACT_ATOMS: atom_id res chain seq x y z
N MET A 1 -11.36 -1.77 19.77
CA MET A 1 -11.49 -0.81 18.65
C MET A 1 -11.73 -1.61 17.39
N SER A 2 -12.67 -1.21 16.53
CA SER A 2 -12.89 -1.88 15.24
C SER A 2 -12.01 -1.19 14.20
N MET A 3 -11.21 -1.94 13.46
CA MET A 3 -10.47 -1.45 12.28
C MET A 3 -11.47 -0.94 11.25
N LYS A 4 -11.23 0.25 10.68
CA LYS A 4 -12.16 0.91 9.75
C LYS A 4 -11.49 1.41 8.46
N THR A 5 -10.17 1.58 8.46
CA THR A 5 -9.45 2.19 7.34
C THR A 5 -8.22 1.40 6.95
N ILE A 6 -8.07 1.14 5.66
CA ILE A 6 -6.97 0.39 5.06
C ILE A 6 -6.29 1.28 4.01
N LEU A 7 -4.99 1.45 4.09
CA LEU A 7 -4.18 2.11 3.07
C LEU A 7 -3.45 1.08 2.20
N VAL A 8 -3.48 1.27 0.89
CA VAL A 8 -2.82 0.39 -0.09
C VAL A 8 -1.92 1.22 -1.01
N PRO A 9 -0.63 1.33 -0.73
CA PRO A 9 0.33 1.89 -1.69
C PRO A 9 0.40 1.00 -2.94
N MET A 10 0.13 1.57 -4.12
CA MET A 10 -0.01 0.85 -5.38
C MET A 10 1.19 1.07 -6.30
N GLU A 11 1.68 0.00 -6.88
CA GLU A 11 2.60 -0.02 -8.02
C GLU A 11 1.83 -0.49 -9.27
N SER A 12 2.37 -0.25 -10.46
CA SER A 12 1.68 -0.52 -11.75
C SER A 12 1.96 -1.91 -12.32
N HIS A 13 2.06 -2.94 -11.50
CA HIS A 13 2.38 -4.30 -11.96
C HIS A 13 1.46 -5.37 -11.35
N ASP A 14 1.39 -6.54 -12.01
CA ASP A 14 0.47 -7.63 -11.69
C ASP A 14 0.65 -8.22 -10.27
N ALA A 15 1.84 -8.10 -9.69
CA ALA A 15 2.10 -8.58 -8.34
C ALA A 15 1.28 -7.83 -7.27
N MET A 16 0.66 -6.69 -7.61
CA MET A 16 -0.27 -5.97 -6.72
C MET A 16 -1.58 -6.72 -6.48
N GLN A 17 -1.95 -7.68 -7.33
CA GLN A 17 -3.18 -8.45 -7.15
C GLN A 17 -3.24 -9.12 -5.78
N SER A 18 -2.13 -9.65 -5.27
CA SER A 18 -2.11 -10.27 -3.94
C SER A 18 -2.34 -9.26 -2.80
N ALA A 19 -1.81 -8.04 -2.93
CA ALA A 19 -2.05 -6.97 -1.95
C ALA A 19 -3.51 -6.51 -1.98
N LEU A 20 -4.08 -6.37 -3.17
CA LEU A 20 -5.49 -6.00 -3.36
C LEU A 20 -6.45 -7.05 -2.80
N GLU A 21 -6.22 -8.33 -3.10
CA GLU A 21 -7.02 -9.43 -2.52
C GLU A 21 -6.91 -9.46 -0.98
N THR A 22 -5.72 -9.25 -0.45
CA THR A 22 -5.50 -9.20 1.00
C THR A 22 -6.27 -8.04 1.64
N ALA A 23 -6.19 -6.84 1.03
CA ALA A 23 -6.93 -5.67 1.49
C ALA A 23 -8.44 -5.86 1.40
N LEU A 24 -8.93 -6.43 0.31
CA LEU A 24 -10.34 -6.70 0.10
C LEU A 24 -10.90 -7.71 1.12
N LEU A 25 -10.20 -8.83 1.35
CA LEU A 25 -10.61 -9.83 2.33
C LEU A 25 -10.66 -9.24 3.75
N LEU A 26 -9.70 -8.41 4.11
CA LEU A 26 -9.69 -7.70 5.38
C LEU A 26 -10.81 -6.67 5.45
N GLY A 27 -10.98 -5.89 4.39
CA GLY A 27 -12.02 -4.87 4.26
C GLY A 27 -13.42 -5.45 4.41
N ARG A 28 -13.70 -6.57 3.74
CA ARG A 28 -14.98 -7.30 3.87
C ARG A 28 -15.24 -7.83 5.27
N ARG A 29 -14.18 -8.24 5.97
CA ARG A 29 -14.32 -8.78 7.33
C ARG A 29 -14.61 -7.71 8.37
N CYS A 30 -14.14 -6.49 8.16
CA CYS A 30 -14.19 -5.40 9.14
C CYS A 30 -15.08 -4.22 8.71
N ASP A 31 -15.71 -4.27 7.53
CA ASP A 31 -16.42 -3.15 6.91
C ASP A 31 -15.55 -1.89 6.82
N CYS A 32 -14.41 -2.00 6.11
CA CYS A 32 -13.41 -0.94 6.03
C CYS A 32 -13.57 -0.07 4.78
N TYR A 33 -13.18 1.19 4.92
CA TYR A 33 -12.78 2.03 3.80
C TYR A 33 -11.37 1.64 3.34
N ILE A 34 -11.19 1.41 2.03
CA ILE A 34 -9.90 1.04 1.42
C ILE A 34 -9.45 2.19 0.52
N GLU A 35 -8.33 2.81 0.84
CA GLU A 35 -7.78 3.87 0.00
C GLU A 35 -6.50 3.41 -0.69
N GLY A 36 -6.46 3.63 -2.02
CA GLY A 36 -5.28 3.45 -2.83
C GLY A 36 -4.62 4.76 -3.20
N PHE A 37 -3.32 4.75 -3.42
CA PHE A 37 -2.57 5.81 -4.07
C PHE A 37 -1.38 5.23 -4.85
N ALA A 38 -0.95 5.93 -5.91
CA ALA A 38 0.22 5.49 -6.67
C ALA A 38 1.51 5.76 -5.88
N LEU A 39 2.29 4.73 -5.63
CA LEU A 39 3.62 4.85 -5.07
C LEU A 39 4.56 5.34 -6.16
N ARG A 40 4.97 6.59 -6.05
CA ARG A 40 5.90 7.24 -6.96
C ARG A 40 7.25 7.41 -6.30
N TRP A 41 8.28 6.93 -6.94
CA TRP A 41 9.63 7.00 -6.40
C TRP A 41 10.25 8.38 -6.64
N THR A 42 10.93 8.94 -5.64
CA THR A 42 11.70 10.16 -5.80
C THR A 42 13.03 9.83 -6.45
N ILE A 43 13.34 10.47 -7.55
CA ILE A 43 14.72 10.49 -8.06
C ILE A 43 15.42 11.73 -7.54
N ASN A 44 16.57 11.51 -6.94
CA ASN A 44 17.47 12.59 -6.59
C ASN A 44 18.03 13.18 -7.90
N GLU A 45 17.69 14.43 -8.21
CA GLU A 45 18.09 15.11 -9.46
C GLU A 45 19.60 15.06 -9.71
N PHE A 46 20.40 14.93 -8.65
CA PHE A 46 21.86 14.72 -8.75
C PHE A 46 22.26 13.36 -9.33
N MET A 47 21.42 12.33 -9.25
CA MET A 47 21.72 11.00 -9.79
C MET A 47 21.33 10.85 -11.25
N VAL A 48 20.45 11.71 -11.77
CA VAL A 48 19.94 11.62 -13.15
C VAL A 48 21.05 11.96 -14.17
N GLY A 49 21.95 12.87 -13.84
CA GLY A 49 23.02 13.29 -14.76
C GLY A 49 24.11 12.23 -15.02
N ASP A 50 24.45 11.44 -14.01
CA ASP A 50 25.61 10.52 -14.07
C ASP A 50 25.22 9.03 -14.18
N ALA A 51 24.16 8.60 -13.50
CA ALA A 51 23.83 7.17 -13.36
C ALA A 51 22.86 6.62 -14.42
N MET A 52 22.06 7.47 -15.08
CA MET A 52 21.01 7.04 -16.03
C MET A 52 21.33 7.33 -17.51
N GLY A 53 22.59 7.59 -17.87
CA GLY A 53 22.98 7.69 -19.29
C GLY A 53 22.29 8.82 -20.07
N GLY A 54 21.87 9.91 -19.39
CA GLY A 54 21.34 11.09 -20.06
C GLY A 54 19.84 11.06 -20.38
N VAL A 55 19.04 10.22 -19.71
CA VAL A 55 17.57 10.29 -19.85
C VAL A 55 17.08 11.65 -19.30
N PRO A 56 16.35 12.45 -20.11
CA PRO A 56 15.84 13.73 -19.64
C PRO A 56 14.89 13.57 -18.44
N LEU A 57 14.99 14.47 -17.48
CA LEU A 57 14.12 14.48 -16.30
C LEU A 57 12.61 14.54 -16.68
N GLU A 58 12.28 15.17 -17.79
CA GLU A 58 10.92 15.25 -18.33
C GLU A 58 10.38 13.89 -18.72
N THR A 59 11.16 13.07 -19.42
CA THR A 59 10.77 11.69 -19.78
C THR A 59 10.47 10.85 -18.54
N TYR A 60 11.30 11.00 -17.51
CA TYR A 60 11.06 10.30 -16.25
C TYR A 60 9.76 10.76 -15.56
N ARG A 61 9.47 12.06 -15.57
CA ARG A 61 8.21 12.59 -15.00
C ARG A 61 6.99 12.09 -15.77
N GLU A 62 7.09 12.00 -17.09
CA GLU A 62 6.04 11.45 -17.95
C GLU A 62 5.82 9.96 -17.66
N ASP A 63 6.88 9.17 -17.61
CA ASP A 63 6.81 7.74 -17.28
C ASP A 63 6.19 7.52 -15.88
N ASN A 64 6.62 8.29 -14.89
CA ASN A 64 6.09 8.21 -13.53
C ASN A 64 4.59 8.58 -13.46
N ALA A 65 4.14 9.54 -14.27
CA ALA A 65 2.74 9.92 -14.38
C ALA A 65 1.90 8.81 -15.07
N GLU A 66 2.45 8.17 -16.10
CA GLU A 66 1.79 7.04 -16.76
C GLU A 66 1.68 5.82 -15.84
N GLU A 67 2.75 5.50 -15.10
CA GLU A 67 2.75 4.42 -14.10
C GLU A 67 1.72 4.70 -13.00
N ALA A 68 1.59 5.95 -12.54
CA ALA A 68 0.56 6.32 -11.58
C ALA A 68 -0.86 6.14 -12.13
N LYS A 69 -1.11 6.46 -13.40
CA LYS A 69 -2.41 6.22 -14.06
C LYS A 69 -2.70 4.73 -14.17
N LYS A 70 -1.72 3.91 -14.54
CA LYS A 70 -1.87 2.45 -14.60
C LYS A 70 -2.18 1.86 -13.22
N ALA A 71 -1.46 2.30 -12.18
CA ALA A 71 -1.72 1.86 -10.81
C ALA A 71 -3.15 2.20 -10.36
N LYS A 72 -3.65 3.40 -10.68
CA LYS A 72 -5.04 3.81 -10.43
C LYS A 72 -6.02 2.89 -11.16
N GLN A 73 -5.79 2.67 -12.43
CA GLN A 73 -6.68 1.83 -13.25
C GLN A 73 -6.74 0.38 -12.72
N ILE A 74 -5.60 -0.19 -12.32
CA ILE A 74 -5.54 -1.53 -11.73
C ILE A 74 -6.39 -1.56 -10.45
N PHE A 75 -6.20 -0.59 -9.56
CA PHE A 75 -6.92 -0.50 -8.29
C PHE A 75 -8.43 -0.35 -8.50
N GLU A 76 -8.87 0.64 -9.27
CA GLU A 76 -10.29 0.92 -9.51
C GLU A 76 -10.99 -0.23 -10.23
N THR A 77 -10.32 -0.81 -11.26
CA THR A 77 -10.85 -1.97 -11.98
C THR A 77 -11.03 -3.16 -11.05
N PHE A 78 -10.05 -3.43 -10.18
CA PHE A 78 -10.14 -4.50 -9.19
C PHE A 78 -11.31 -4.27 -8.23
N MET A 79 -11.47 -3.09 -7.66
CA MET A 79 -12.56 -2.79 -6.73
C MET A 79 -13.93 -2.91 -7.39
N GLN A 80 -14.07 -2.45 -8.64
CA GLN A 80 -15.30 -2.58 -9.41
C GLN A 80 -15.63 -4.03 -9.74
N GLN A 81 -14.65 -4.85 -10.13
CA GLN A 81 -14.84 -6.28 -10.41
C GLN A 81 -15.31 -7.08 -9.20
N HIS A 82 -15.03 -6.58 -8.01
CA HIS A 82 -15.41 -7.18 -6.74
C HIS A 82 -16.63 -6.53 -6.07
N ASP A 83 -17.37 -5.69 -6.82
CA ASP A 83 -18.59 -4.99 -6.37
C ASP A 83 -18.37 -4.12 -5.12
N VAL A 84 -17.17 -3.54 -4.95
CA VAL A 84 -16.90 -2.56 -3.89
C VAL A 84 -17.33 -1.18 -4.39
N PRO A 85 -18.21 -0.45 -3.71
CA PRO A 85 -18.64 0.88 -4.13
C PRO A 85 -17.58 1.93 -3.83
N PRO A 86 -17.49 3.02 -4.61
CA PRO A 86 -16.71 4.19 -4.25
C PRO A 86 -17.28 4.82 -2.97
N ALA A 87 -16.41 5.35 -2.12
CA ALA A 87 -16.80 6.02 -0.88
C ALA A 87 -17.55 7.32 -1.17
N THR A 88 -18.55 7.58 -0.34
CA THR A 88 -19.29 8.85 -0.29
C THR A 88 -19.24 9.40 1.15
N GLU A 89 -19.63 10.64 1.38
CA GLU A 89 -19.62 11.26 2.72
C GLU A 89 -20.44 10.49 3.76
N THR A 90 -21.38 9.67 3.32
CA THR A 90 -22.29 8.90 4.19
C THR A 90 -21.98 7.40 4.22
N THR A 91 -20.90 6.94 3.60
CA THR A 91 -20.58 5.51 3.52
C THR A 91 -19.95 5.04 4.83
N GLU A 92 -20.64 4.19 5.57
CA GLU A 92 -20.15 3.55 6.82
C GLU A 92 -19.75 2.08 6.63
N SER A 93 -19.89 1.55 5.41
CA SER A 93 -19.60 0.15 5.05
C SER A 93 -18.37 0.05 4.14
N LEU A 94 -18.06 -1.17 3.71
CA LEU A 94 -16.98 -1.44 2.75
C LEU A 94 -17.09 -0.52 1.53
N SER A 95 -16.05 0.24 1.28
CA SER A 95 -15.97 1.22 0.20
C SER A 95 -14.53 1.49 -0.18
N PHE A 96 -14.31 2.12 -1.32
CA PHE A 96 -12.96 2.49 -1.73
C PHE A 96 -12.84 3.95 -2.14
N GLY A 97 -11.61 4.46 -2.07
CA GLY A 97 -11.21 5.75 -2.60
C GLY A 97 -9.81 5.71 -3.21
N TRP A 98 -9.49 6.75 -3.95
CA TRP A 98 -8.18 6.93 -4.55
C TRP A 98 -7.64 8.33 -4.31
N LEU A 99 -6.40 8.43 -3.84
CA LEU A 99 -5.70 9.70 -3.68
C LEU A 99 -4.87 10.02 -4.94
N ASP A 100 -5.32 11.01 -5.72
CA ASP A 100 -4.68 11.40 -6.98
C ASP A 100 -3.36 12.15 -6.80
N ASN A 101 -3.24 12.96 -5.74
CA ASN A 101 -2.12 13.89 -5.54
C ASN A 101 -1.19 13.44 -4.40
N ALA A 102 -0.90 12.14 -4.32
CA ALA A 102 0.08 11.63 -3.37
C ALA A 102 1.45 12.27 -3.63
N SER A 103 2.15 12.66 -2.57
CA SER A 103 3.53 13.14 -2.70
C SER A 103 4.45 12.02 -3.16
N GLU A 104 5.52 12.38 -3.86
CA GLU A 104 6.54 11.43 -4.26
C GLU A 104 7.39 10.99 -3.06
N GLY A 105 7.93 9.78 -3.18
CA GLY A 105 8.83 9.20 -2.21
C GLY A 105 8.16 8.28 -1.18
N GLU A 106 8.97 7.38 -0.67
CA GLU A 106 8.57 6.38 0.32
C GLU A 106 8.10 6.99 1.65
N SER A 107 8.65 8.15 2.05
CA SER A 107 8.28 8.84 3.29
C SER A 107 6.81 9.27 3.34
N PHE A 108 6.16 9.36 2.17
CA PHE A 108 4.72 9.63 2.12
C PHE A 108 3.91 8.51 2.76
N ILE A 109 4.34 7.24 2.60
CA ILE A 109 3.67 6.09 3.25
C ILE A 109 3.67 6.26 4.76
N GLY A 110 4.81 6.60 5.34
CA GLY A 110 4.95 6.81 6.78
C GLY A 110 4.11 7.97 7.29
N SER A 111 4.12 9.11 6.60
CA SER A 111 3.39 10.30 7.03
C SER A 111 1.88 10.17 6.84
N TYR A 112 1.45 9.71 5.67
CA TYR A 112 0.03 9.58 5.33
C TYR A 112 -0.61 8.37 6.02
N GLY A 113 0.13 7.29 6.18
CA GLY A 113 -0.34 6.08 6.85
C GLY A 113 -0.80 6.27 8.30
N ARG A 114 -0.37 7.34 8.96
CA ARG A 114 -0.74 7.64 10.37
C ARG A 114 -2.23 7.75 10.62
N VAL A 115 -3.02 8.14 9.62
CA VAL A 115 -4.48 8.32 9.75
C VAL A 115 -5.27 7.05 9.41
N PHE A 116 -4.59 5.97 9.04
CA PHE A 116 -5.19 4.67 8.75
C PHE A 116 -4.99 3.69 9.90
N ASP A 117 -5.83 2.66 9.96
CA ASP A 117 -5.71 1.60 10.98
C ASP A 117 -4.67 0.55 10.59
N VAL A 118 -4.50 0.28 9.30
CA VAL A 118 -3.52 -0.67 8.77
C VAL A 118 -3.07 -0.26 7.37
N ILE A 119 -1.81 -0.58 7.05
CA ILE A 119 -1.25 -0.42 5.71
C ILE A 119 -1.07 -1.82 5.12
N VAL A 120 -1.67 -2.09 3.97
CA VAL A 120 -1.49 -3.36 3.25
C VAL A 120 -0.49 -3.15 2.13
N MET A 121 0.59 -3.90 2.18
CA MET A 121 1.68 -3.80 1.21
C MET A 121 2.01 -5.16 0.59
N LYS A 122 2.52 -5.13 -0.62
CA LYS A 122 3.09 -6.32 -1.25
C LYS A 122 4.28 -6.82 -0.41
N ARG A 123 4.37 -8.12 -0.19
CA ARG A 123 5.57 -8.74 0.37
C ARG A 123 6.73 -8.65 -0.62
N ARG A 124 7.94 -8.49 -0.11
CA ARG A 124 9.16 -8.59 -0.90
C ARG A 124 9.25 -9.92 -1.65
N ASP A 125 9.66 -9.85 -2.91
CA ASP A 125 9.97 -10.98 -3.77
C ASP A 125 11.36 -10.83 -4.42
N ALA A 126 11.74 -11.77 -5.29
CA ALA A 126 13.03 -11.75 -5.96
C ALA A 126 13.22 -10.55 -6.92
N HIS A 127 12.15 -9.87 -7.31
CA HIS A 127 12.16 -8.73 -8.22
C HIS A 127 12.05 -7.39 -7.48
N SER A 128 11.82 -7.42 -6.17
CA SER A 128 11.72 -6.22 -5.34
C SER A 128 13.10 -5.61 -5.11
N GLY A 129 13.27 -4.36 -5.51
CA GLY A 129 14.51 -3.60 -5.33
C GLY A 129 14.60 -2.91 -3.94
N PRO A 130 15.72 -2.21 -3.68
CA PRO A 130 15.94 -1.49 -2.42
C PRO A 130 14.88 -0.43 -2.11
N MET A 131 14.24 0.13 -3.13
CA MET A 131 13.16 1.11 -2.98
C MET A 131 11.93 0.50 -2.31
N HIS A 132 11.59 -0.74 -2.65
CA HIS A 132 10.50 -1.47 -2.03
C HIS A 132 10.77 -1.72 -0.53
N ASP A 133 12.02 -2.06 -0.17
CA ASP A 133 12.41 -2.22 1.24
C ASP A 133 12.23 -0.91 2.02
N ARG A 134 12.64 0.23 1.45
CA ARG A 134 12.44 1.56 2.05
C ARG A 134 10.97 1.92 2.23
N ALA A 135 10.11 1.53 1.28
CA ALA A 135 8.67 1.73 1.40
C ALA A 135 8.09 0.96 2.60
N ILE A 136 8.49 -0.29 2.79
CA ILE A 136 8.09 -1.10 3.95
C ILE A 136 8.64 -0.50 5.24
N GLU A 137 9.91 -0.09 5.26
CA GLU A 137 10.54 0.54 6.42
C GLU A 137 9.85 1.85 6.81
N SER A 138 9.55 2.72 5.86
CA SER A 138 8.81 3.96 6.11
C SER A 138 7.42 3.68 6.71
N GLY A 139 6.67 2.75 6.11
CA GLY A 139 5.40 2.33 6.67
C GLY A 139 5.53 1.80 8.10
N LEU A 140 6.53 0.95 8.36
CA LEU A 140 6.71 0.28 9.65
C LEU A 140 7.18 1.22 10.76
N PHE A 141 8.16 2.08 10.47
CA PHE A 141 8.84 2.87 11.49
C PHE A 141 8.30 4.30 11.63
N GLU A 142 7.69 4.85 10.58
CA GLU A 142 7.27 6.25 10.58
C GLU A 142 5.75 6.43 10.72
N SER A 143 4.94 5.44 10.31
CA SER A 143 3.48 5.55 10.42
C SER A 143 2.96 5.27 11.84
N GLY A 144 3.64 4.42 12.61
CA GLY A 144 3.15 3.92 13.89
C GLY A 144 1.91 3.02 13.75
N ARG A 145 1.68 2.48 12.55
CA ARG A 145 0.54 1.60 12.23
C ARG A 145 1.00 0.19 11.87
N PRO A 146 0.18 -0.83 12.12
CA PRO A 146 0.47 -2.18 11.66
C PRO A 146 0.61 -2.23 10.14
N ILE A 147 1.57 -3.03 9.66
CA ILE A 147 1.67 -3.38 8.24
C ILE A 147 1.24 -4.82 8.05
N LEU A 148 0.33 -5.04 7.12
CA LEU A 148 -0.05 -6.35 6.64
C LEU A 148 0.65 -6.62 5.30
N LEU A 149 1.62 -7.53 5.30
CA LEU A 149 2.29 -7.96 4.07
C LEU A 149 1.49 -9.05 3.38
N SER A 150 1.12 -8.84 2.13
CA SER A 150 0.40 -9.84 1.35
C SER A 150 1.26 -11.07 1.08
N PRO A 151 0.67 -12.27 0.97
CA PRO A 151 1.40 -13.47 0.56
C PRO A 151 1.90 -13.36 -0.90
N PRO A 152 2.81 -14.25 -1.35
CA PRO A 152 3.33 -14.22 -2.73
C PRO A 152 2.27 -14.42 -3.82
N SER A 153 1.18 -15.10 -3.50
CA SER A 153 0.03 -15.32 -4.39
C SER A 153 -1.26 -14.86 -3.73
N PRO A 154 -2.26 -14.42 -4.52
CA PRO A 154 -3.52 -13.94 -4.00
C PRO A 154 -4.17 -14.93 -3.04
N PRO A 155 -4.48 -14.53 -1.80
CA PRO A 155 -5.08 -15.42 -0.81
C PRO A 155 -6.57 -15.63 -1.10
N ARG A 156 -7.08 -16.83 -0.82
CA ARG A 156 -8.52 -17.11 -0.86
C ARG A 156 -9.24 -16.75 0.44
N GLN A 157 -8.48 -16.68 1.54
CA GLN A 157 -8.98 -16.36 2.89
C GLN A 157 -7.84 -15.83 3.75
N ILE A 158 -8.16 -15.03 4.75
CA ILE A 158 -7.19 -14.50 5.72
C ILE A 158 -7.65 -14.75 7.16
N ALA A 159 -6.69 -14.76 8.08
CA ALA A 159 -6.92 -14.83 9.53
C ALA A 159 -7.77 -16.05 9.98
N THR A 160 -7.67 -17.20 9.30
CA THR A 160 -8.26 -18.47 9.74
C THR A 160 -7.43 -19.14 10.82
N ASN A 161 -6.10 -19.00 10.72
CA ASN A 161 -5.13 -19.43 11.73
C ASN A 161 -4.15 -18.28 11.95
N VAL A 162 -3.96 -17.88 13.19
CA VAL A 162 -3.05 -16.80 13.56
C VAL A 162 -1.93 -17.36 14.44
N LEU A 163 -0.69 -17.20 13.99
CA LEU A 163 0.50 -17.51 14.77
C LEU A 163 1.06 -16.20 15.36
N ILE A 164 1.23 -16.19 16.68
CA ILE A 164 1.84 -15.07 17.38
C ILE A 164 3.29 -15.43 17.70
N ALA A 165 4.23 -14.70 17.08
CA ALA A 165 5.64 -14.82 17.45
C ALA A 165 5.91 -13.93 18.68
N TRP A 166 6.25 -14.51 19.81
CA TRP A 166 6.39 -13.82 21.09
C TRP A 166 7.85 -13.76 21.55
N ASN A 167 8.37 -12.56 21.82
CA ASN A 167 9.72 -12.32 22.32
C ASN A 167 9.78 -11.64 23.71
N CYS A 168 8.64 -11.51 24.38
CA CYS A 168 8.50 -10.86 25.70
C CYS A 168 8.81 -9.36 25.72
N SER A 169 8.82 -8.65 24.57
CA SER A 169 9.03 -7.22 24.52
C SER A 169 7.75 -6.42 24.76
N THR A 170 7.90 -5.17 25.19
CA THR A 170 6.79 -4.22 25.36
C THR A 170 6.16 -3.83 24.03
N GLU A 171 6.95 -3.77 22.97
CA GLU A 171 6.51 -3.49 21.59
C GLU A 171 5.59 -4.58 21.10
N GLN A 172 5.96 -5.83 21.34
CA GLN A 172 5.15 -6.98 20.94
C GLN A 172 3.86 -7.09 21.74
N ALA A 173 3.89 -6.78 23.04
CA ALA A 173 2.70 -6.72 23.85
C ALA A 173 1.69 -5.69 23.31
N ARG A 174 2.17 -4.54 22.82
CA ARG A 174 1.35 -3.52 22.14
C ARG A 174 0.81 -4.00 20.81
N ALA A 175 1.65 -4.65 20.00
CA ALA A 175 1.24 -5.16 18.68
C ALA A 175 0.13 -6.23 18.75
N ILE A 176 0.05 -6.99 19.85
CA ILE A 176 -0.99 -8.02 20.05
C ILE A 176 -2.28 -7.41 20.61
N ALA A 177 -2.20 -6.26 21.29
CA ALA A 177 -3.35 -5.59 21.90
C ALA A 177 -4.16 -4.73 20.91
N LEU A 178 -3.66 -4.52 19.69
CA LEU A 178 -4.34 -3.81 18.62
C LEU A 178 -5.33 -4.71 17.89
#